data_8668886e0a8e7836f4c97fd14ea329a4
#
_entry.id   8668886e0a8e7836f4c97fd14ea329a4
#
_cell.length_a   1.000
_cell.length_b   1.000
_cell.length_c   1.000
_cell.angle_alpha   90.00
_cell.angle_beta   90.00
_cell.angle_gamma   90.00
#
_symmetry.space_group_name_H-M   'P 1'
#
loop_
_entity.id
_entity.type
_entity.pdbx_description
1 polymer ?
#
loop_
_entity_poly.entity_id
_entity_poly.type
_entity_poly.pdbx_seq_one_letter_code
_entity_poly.pdbx_strand_id
1 'polypeptide(L)'
;MQHYITVNMDGAKLRTPQGVSVLDVAVEYGVCIPHLCHVSNLTDIGACRLCIVEHVSNGRSKITTSCTLEVKEGMVIRSNSDRVRALRKNVAELLVAEAPNSRAIQDVALRCGVTNVRYPFRNKGCVLCGRCVRVCAEVWQAKAIGFVGRGKDRRVDFPFGARPDFCKMCGTCVDICPMTITPCNGPMKPGEEYFCGQCESQLSMNADFPDTCVSCDLGKGFQCERQHA
;
A
#
# COMPACT_ATOMS: atom_id res chain seq x y z
N MET A 1 26.05 18.54 3.02
CA MET A 1 25.61 18.32 4.41
C MET A 1 24.12 18.09 4.42
N GLN A 2 23.67 17.01 5.02
CA GLN A 2 22.23 16.71 5.11
C GLN A 2 21.61 17.65 6.17
N HIS A 3 20.63 18.43 5.77
CA HIS A 3 19.97 19.37 6.68
C HIS A 3 18.89 18.63 7.47
N TYR A 4 18.99 18.63 8.79
CA TYR A 4 18.01 18.01 9.69
C TYR A 4 17.05 19.07 10.21
N ILE A 5 15.78 18.68 10.31
CA ILE A 5 14.68 19.50 10.81
C ILE A 5 13.94 18.78 11.94
N THR A 6 13.16 19.54 12.71
CA THR A 6 12.34 18.99 13.78
C THR A 6 10.85 19.09 13.41
N VAL A 7 10.14 17.97 13.51
CA VAL A 7 8.69 17.90 13.32
C VAL A 7 8.03 17.41 14.60
N ASN A 8 6.81 17.85 14.86
CA ASN A 8 6.00 17.36 15.98
C ASN A 8 4.96 16.37 15.44
N MET A 9 5.07 15.10 15.82
CA MET A 9 4.11 14.06 15.45
C MET A 9 3.47 13.50 16.72
N ASP A 10 2.15 13.70 16.86
CA ASP A 10 1.36 13.27 18.03
C ASP A 10 1.91 13.77 19.38
N GLY A 11 2.53 14.95 19.40
CA GLY A 11 3.15 15.55 20.57
C GLY A 11 4.63 15.23 20.75
N ALA A 12 5.17 14.23 20.07
CA ALA A 12 6.60 13.91 20.07
C ALA A 12 7.38 14.78 19.08
N LYS A 13 8.54 15.31 19.51
CA LYS A 13 9.47 16.02 18.64
C LYS A 13 10.44 15.04 17.99
N LEU A 14 10.36 14.92 16.69
CA LEU A 14 11.16 13.98 15.88
C LEU A 14 12.15 14.75 15.01
N ARG A 15 13.41 14.34 15.02
CA ARG A 15 14.46 14.92 14.20
C ARG A 15 14.67 14.10 12.94
N THR A 16 14.51 14.69 11.78
CA THR A 16 14.51 13.97 10.49
C THR A 16 15.23 14.79 9.41
N PRO A 17 15.76 14.15 8.36
CA PRO A 17 16.24 14.87 7.20
C PRO A 17 15.13 15.69 6.53
N GLN A 18 15.48 16.86 6.02
CA GLN A 18 14.56 17.65 5.20
C GLN A 18 14.25 16.93 3.88
N GLY A 19 13.01 17.06 3.37
CA GLY A 19 12.61 16.54 2.06
C GLY A 19 12.08 15.09 2.08
N VAL A 20 12.10 14.40 3.22
CA VAL A 20 11.46 13.08 3.35
C VAL A 20 9.95 13.21 3.57
N SER A 21 9.19 12.16 3.29
CA SER A 21 7.75 12.21 3.53
C SER A 21 7.40 12.03 5.02
N VAL A 22 6.24 12.54 5.42
CA VAL A 22 5.71 12.32 6.77
C VAL A 22 5.52 10.82 7.06
N LEU A 23 5.22 10.01 6.05
CA LEU A 23 5.08 8.56 6.20
C LEU A 23 6.42 7.90 6.49
N ASP A 24 7.49 8.29 5.78
CA ASP A 24 8.83 7.75 6.01
C ASP A 24 9.32 8.06 7.44
N VAL A 25 9.09 9.29 7.90
CA VAL A 25 9.37 9.67 9.31
C VAL A 25 8.56 8.80 10.27
N ALA A 26 7.28 8.59 10.01
CA ALA A 26 6.44 7.74 10.87
C ALA A 26 6.98 6.31 10.95
N VAL A 27 7.39 5.73 9.81
CA VAL A 27 7.98 4.38 9.74
C VAL A 27 9.31 4.33 10.51
N GLU A 28 10.20 5.31 10.32
CA GLU A 28 11.49 5.39 11.01
C GLU A 28 11.33 5.41 12.54
N TYR A 29 10.33 6.15 13.04
CA TYR A 29 10.09 6.29 14.48
C TYR A 29 9.04 5.30 15.03
N GLY A 30 8.63 4.30 14.27
CA GLY A 30 7.68 3.27 14.72
C GLY A 30 6.24 3.77 14.90
N VAL A 31 5.88 4.94 14.33
CA VAL A 31 4.50 5.42 14.34
C VAL A 31 3.68 4.72 13.26
N CYS A 32 2.73 3.90 13.67
CA CYS A 32 1.93 3.10 12.74
C CYS A 32 0.89 3.95 12.01
N ILE A 33 1.15 4.25 10.73
CA ILE A 33 0.20 4.88 9.82
C ILE A 33 -0.22 3.84 8.77
N PRO A 34 -1.48 3.37 8.75
CA PRO A 34 -1.95 2.42 7.74
C PRO A 34 -1.74 2.95 6.33
N HIS A 35 -1.18 2.13 5.46
CA HIS A 35 -0.96 2.46 4.06
C HIS A 35 -1.07 1.20 3.20
N LEU A 36 -1.33 1.35 1.90
CA LEU A 36 -1.44 0.24 0.96
C LEU A 36 -0.64 0.50 -0.31
N CYS A 37 -0.71 1.70 -0.89
CA CYS A 37 -0.05 1.99 -2.17
C CYS A 37 1.42 2.39 -2.02
N HIS A 38 1.87 2.80 -0.84
CA HIS A 38 3.28 3.11 -0.59
C HIS A 38 4.14 1.85 -0.72
N VAL A 39 5.28 2.00 -1.35
CA VAL A 39 6.35 0.99 -1.47
C VAL A 39 7.67 1.75 -1.46
N SER A 40 8.60 1.33 -0.63
CA SER A 40 9.95 1.92 -0.59
C SER A 40 10.58 1.89 -2.00
N ASN A 41 11.25 2.96 -2.37
CA ASN A 41 11.90 3.14 -3.68
C ASN A 41 10.95 3.27 -4.90
N LEU A 42 9.65 3.47 -4.69
CA LEU A 42 8.73 3.88 -5.74
C LEU A 42 8.12 5.25 -5.42
N THR A 43 7.88 6.05 -6.44
CA THR A 43 7.27 7.38 -6.29
C THR A 43 5.87 7.28 -5.67
N ASP A 44 5.62 8.01 -4.59
CA ASP A 44 4.32 8.02 -3.93
C ASP A 44 3.27 8.81 -4.71
N ILE A 45 2.10 8.24 -4.86
CA ILE A 45 0.97 8.84 -5.60
C ILE A 45 -0.28 9.09 -4.75
N GLY A 46 -0.26 8.69 -3.47
CA GLY A 46 -1.38 8.89 -2.55
C GLY A 46 -2.70 8.23 -2.97
N ALA A 47 -2.66 7.14 -3.77
CA ALA A 47 -3.84 6.55 -4.39
C ALA A 47 -4.82 5.90 -3.38
N CYS A 48 -4.32 5.17 -2.40
CA CYS A 48 -5.16 4.38 -1.49
C CYS A 48 -5.86 5.21 -0.39
N ARG A 49 -5.38 6.42 -0.11
CA ARG A 49 -5.93 7.34 0.91
C ARG A 49 -5.92 6.80 2.35
N LEU A 50 -5.26 5.70 2.64
CA LEU A 50 -5.18 5.15 4.00
C LEU A 50 -4.21 5.91 4.88
N CYS A 51 -3.10 6.40 4.32
CA CYS A 51 -2.06 7.10 5.07
C CYS A 51 -2.41 8.57 5.40
N ILE A 52 -3.69 8.92 5.45
CA ILE A 52 -4.12 10.28 5.80
C ILE A 52 -3.71 10.64 7.21
N VAL A 53 -3.28 11.90 7.37
CA VAL A 53 -2.95 12.52 8.66
C VAL A 53 -3.56 13.92 8.72
N GLU A 54 -3.61 14.46 9.90
CA GLU A 54 -4.03 15.83 10.13
C GLU A 54 -2.81 16.73 10.28
N HIS A 55 -2.56 17.59 9.30
CA HIS A 55 -1.53 18.62 9.35
C HIS A 55 -2.14 19.88 9.97
N VAL A 56 -1.55 20.32 11.08
CA VAL A 56 -2.00 21.51 11.82
C VAL A 56 -1.06 22.66 11.50
N SER A 57 -1.63 23.76 11.00
CA SER A 57 -0.89 25.00 10.70
C SER A 57 -1.74 26.21 11.00
N ASN A 58 -1.18 27.19 11.71
CA ASN A 58 -1.86 28.45 12.07
C ASN A 58 -3.27 28.27 12.67
N GLY A 59 -3.41 27.31 13.60
CA GLY A 59 -4.68 26.99 14.25
C GLY A 59 -5.72 26.28 13.37
N ARG A 60 -5.40 26.03 12.10
CA ARG A 60 -6.26 25.26 11.18
C ARG A 60 -5.68 23.88 10.95
N SER A 61 -6.55 22.89 10.78
CA SER A 61 -6.15 21.53 10.46
C SER A 61 -6.63 21.13 9.06
N LYS A 62 -5.73 20.46 8.32
CA LYS A 62 -6.00 19.92 6.98
C LYS A 62 -5.70 18.42 6.96
N ILE A 63 -6.63 17.63 6.40
CA ILE A 63 -6.40 16.22 6.12
C ILE A 63 -5.59 16.10 4.82
N THR A 64 -4.50 15.35 4.87
CA THR A 64 -3.63 15.09 3.72
C THR A 64 -3.03 13.68 3.81
N THR A 65 -2.47 13.17 2.71
CA THR A 65 -1.77 11.89 2.67
C THR A 65 -0.33 12.06 3.16
N SER A 66 0.08 11.27 4.13
CA SER A 66 1.44 11.36 4.71
C SER A 66 2.54 10.93 3.74
N CYS A 67 2.26 10.00 2.83
CA CYS A 67 3.24 9.54 1.83
C CYS A 67 3.62 10.62 0.79
N THR A 68 2.74 11.60 0.55
CA THR A 68 2.98 12.69 -0.41
C THR A 68 3.23 14.05 0.25
N LEU A 69 3.24 14.09 1.57
CA LEU A 69 3.49 15.31 2.33
C LEU A 69 4.94 15.33 2.81
N GLU A 70 5.75 16.20 2.23
CA GLU A 70 7.12 16.42 2.69
C GLU A 70 7.16 17.16 4.02
N VAL A 71 8.08 16.76 4.90
CA VAL A 71 8.29 17.39 6.20
C VAL A 71 8.93 18.76 6.07
N LYS A 72 8.54 19.67 6.96
CA LYS A 72 9.10 21.03 7.09
C LYS A 72 9.37 21.32 8.56
N GLU A 73 10.34 22.22 8.82
CA GLU A 73 10.66 22.65 10.19
C GLU A 73 9.42 23.11 10.94
N GLY A 74 9.26 22.64 12.17
CA GLY A 74 8.16 23.00 13.06
C GLY A 74 6.79 22.46 12.67
N MET A 75 6.70 21.57 11.65
CA MET A 75 5.43 20.97 11.21
C MET A 75 4.77 20.18 12.34
N VAL A 76 3.45 20.35 12.52
CA VAL A 76 2.66 19.62 13.51
C VAL A 76 1.71 18.65 12.82
N ILE A 77 1.88 17.37 13.12
CA ILE A 77 1.11 16.25 12.55
C ILE A 77 0.38 15.52 13.65
N ARG A 78 -0.89 15.20 13.42
CA ARG A 78 -1.68 14.26 14.22
C ARG A 78 -1.98 13.04 13.36
N SER A 79 -1.36 11.92 13.71
CA SER A 79 -1.48 10.69 12.94
C SER A 79 -2.73 9.89 13.29
N ASN A 80 -3.31 10.10 14.47
CA ASN A 80 -4.38 9.24 15.01
C ASN A 80 -5.48 10.03 15.75
N SER A 81 -5.86 11.22 15.26
CA SER A 81 -7.01 11.96 15.80
C SER A 81 -8.33 11.23 15.49
N ASP A 82 -9.40 11.52 16.25
CA ASP A 82 -10.74 10.95 16.03
C ASP A 82 -11.21 11.15 14.59
N ARG A 83 -10.94 12.32 14.03
CA ARG A 83 -11.24 12.67 12.64
C ARG A 83 -10.48 11.78 11.66
N VAL A 84 -9.20 11.56 11.89
CA VAL A 84 -8.36 10.69 11.05
C VAL A 84 -8.84 9.25 11.13
N ARG A 85 -9.13 8.73 12.33
CA ARG A 85 -9.67 7.37 12.52
C ARG A 85 -10.98 7.16 11.78
N ALA A 86 -11.92 8.09 11.93
CA ALA A 86 -13.23 8.01 11.26
C ALA A 86 -13.09 8.00 9.73
N LEU A 87 -12.22 8.86 9.17
CA LEU A 87 -11.99 8.92 7.75
C LEU A 87 -11.28 7.67 7.21
N ARG A 88 -10.28 7.14 7.93
CA ARG A 88 -9.61 5.89 7.54
C ARG A 88 -10.57 4.70 7.54
N LYS A 89 -11.43 4.61 8.55
CA LYS A 89 -12.48 3.58 8.59
C LYS A 89 -13.35 3.63 7.35
N ASN A 90 -13.84 4.81 6.96
CA ASN A 90 -14.66 4.97 5.74
C ASN A 90 -13.89 4.58 4.46
N VAL A 91 -12.61 4.96 4.35
CA VAL A 91 -11.77 4.56 3.21
C VAL A 91 -11.56 3.05 3.18
N ALA A 92 -11.29 2.43 4.34
CA ALA A 92 -11.09 0.99 4.44
C ALA A 92 -12.37 0.22 4.08
N GLU A 93 -13.57 0.68 4.49
CA GLU A 93 -14.84 0.08 4.06
C GLU A 93 -15.01 0.10 2.54
N LEU A 94 -14.64 1.20 1.87
CA LEU A 94 -14.70 1.29 0.40
C LEU A 94 -13.73 0.30 -0.26
N LEU A 95 -12.53 0.12 0.29
CA LEU A 95 -11.56 -0.84 -0.21
C LEU A 95 -12.05 -2.29 -0.04
N VAL A 96 -12.68 -2.62 1.09
CA VAL A 96 -13.31 -3.93 1.28
C VAL A 96 -14.42 -4.15 0.28
N ALA A 97 -15.26 -3.14 0.00
CA ALA A 97 -16.33 -3.26 -0.99
C ALA A 97 -15.78 -3.54 -2.41
N GLU A 98 -14.63 -2.98 -2.78
CA GLU A 98 -13.99 -3.25 -4.07
C GLU A 98 -13.27 -4.62 -4.13
N ALA A 99 -12.67 -5.09 -3.04
CA ALA A 99 -11.88 -6.32 -2.99
C ALA A 99 -12.09 -7.11 -1.68
N PRO A 100 -13.32 -7.64 -1.42
CA PRO A 100 -13.68 -8.26 -0.14
C PRO A 100 -12.88 -9.52 0.16
N ASN A 101 -12.41 -10.24 -0.86
CA ASN A 101 -11.67 -11.49 -0.72
C ASN A 101 -10.14 -11.29 -0.60
N SER A 102 -9.66 -10.05 -0.59
CA SER A 102 -8.24 -9.76 -0.41
C SER A 102 -7.88 -9.72 1.07
N ARG A 103 -7.00 -10.62 1.52
CA ARG A 103 -6.48 -10.64 2.89
C ARG A 103 -5.83 -9.31 3.27
N ALA A 104 -5.01 -8.75 2.40
CA ALA A 104 -4.35 -7.46 2.66
C ALA A 104 -5.35 -6.33 2.93
N ILE A 105 -6.51 -6.35 2.26
CA ILE A 105 -7.57 -5.37 2.50
C ILE A 105 -8.31 -5.67 3.80
N GLN A 106 -8.58 -6.94 4.11
CA GLN A 106 -9.22 -7.32 5.38
C GLN A 106 -8.36 -6.93 6.58
N ASP A 107 -7.04 -7.17 6.53
CA ASP A 107 -6.10 -6.79 7.58
C ASP A 107 -6.07 -5.27 7.80
N VAL A 108 -6.00 -4.50 6.72
CA VAL A 108 -6.10 -3.03 6.80
C VAL A 108 -7.43 -2.59 7.39
N ALA A 109 -8.55 -3.23 7.00
CA ALA A 109 -9.88 -2.91 7.50
C ALA A 109 -9.98 -3.16 9.01
N LEU A 110 -9.47 -4.30 9.49
CA LEU A 110 -9.41 -4.61 10.93
C LEU A 110 -8.63 -3.54 11.70
N ARG A 111 -7.45 -3.16 11.23
CA ARG A 111 -6.62 -2.09 11.84
C ARG A 111 -7.33 -0.73 11.85
N CYS A 112 -8.16 -0.46 10.85
CA CYS A 112 -8.98 0.75 10.79
C CYS A 112 -10.29 0.66 11.56
N GLY A 113 -10.55 -0.44 12.28
CA GLY A 113 -11.74 -0.65 13.08
C GLY A 113 -13.03 -0.86 12.28
N VAL A 114 -12.91 -1.44 11.08
CA VAL A 114 -14.08 -1.81 10.26
C VAL A 114 -14.67 -3.10 10.79
N THR A 115 -15.89 -3.02 11.29
CA THR A 115 -16.66 -4.18 11.79
C THR A 115 -17.83 -4.54 10.88
N ASN A 116 -18.22 -3.60 10.01
CA ASN A 116 -19.30 -3.79 9.05
C ASN A 116 -19.04 -2.93 7.82
N VAL A 117 -19.42 -3.43 6.64
CA VAL A 117 -19.26 -2.75 5.35
C VAL A 117 -20.63 -2.28 4.87
N ARG A 118 -20.80 -0.96 4.75
CA ARG A 118 -22.08 -0.33 4.35
C ARG A 118 -22.31 -0.32 2.85
N TYR A 119 -21.27 -0.61 2.06
CA TYR A 119 -21.30 -0.53 0.61
C TYR A 119 -21.50 -1.90 -0.03
N PRO A 120 -22.16 -1.99 -1.19
CA PRO A 120 -22.29 -3.25 -1.92
C PRO A 120 -20.93 -3.75 -2.41
N PHE A 121 -20.69 -5.04 -2.27
CA PHE A 121 -19.47 -5.68 -2.75
C PHE A 121 -19.41 -5.70 -4.27
N ARG A 122 -18.31 -5.24 -4.82
CA ARG A 122 -18.05 -5.25 -6.27
C ARG A 122 -17.13 -6.36 -6.71
N ASN A 123 -16.29 -6.81 -5.81
CA ASN A 123 -15.32 -7.91 -5.99
C ASN A 123 -14.49 -7.79 -7.30
N LYS A 124 -13.99 -6.60 -7.58
CA LYS A 124 -13.18 -6.35 -8.78
C LYS A 124 -11.76 -6.91 -8.68
N GLY A 125 -11.33 -7.32 -7.49
CA GLY A 125 -9.97 -7.82 -7.25
C GLY A 125 -8.86 -6.79 -7.48
N CYS A 126 -9.19 -5.51 -7.68
CA CYS A 126 -8.21 -4.44 -7.88
C CYS A 126 -8.72 -3.14 -7.25
N VAL A 127 -7.91 -2.54 -6.37
CA VAL A 127 -8.19 -1.25 -5.70
C VAL A 127 -7.43 -0.08 -6.32
N LEU A 128 -6.90 -0.23 -7.52
CA LEU A 128 -6.20 0.80 -8.28
C LEU A 128 -5.04 1.46 -7.50
N CYS A 129 -4.35 0.71 -6.65
CA CYS A 129 -3.26 1.23 -5.83
C CYS A 129 -2.02 1.65 -6.64
N GLY A 130 -1.88 1.19 -7.89
CA GLY A 130 -0.85 1.60 -8.83
C GLY A 130 0.55 1.05 -8.56
N ARG A 131 0.75 0.13 -7.63
CA ARG A 131 2.07 -0.49 -7.38
C ARG A 131 2.62 -1.14 -8.64
N CYS A 132 1.82 -1.96 -9.32
CA CYS A 132 2.19 -2.66 -10.55
C CYS A 132 2.56 -1.70 -11.69
N VAL A 133 1.82 -0.61 -11.84
CA VAL A 133 2.09 0.41 -12.87
C VAL A 133 3.42 1.10 -12.60
N ARG A 134 3.67 1.50 -11.34
CA ARG A 134 4.89 2.20 -10.94
C ARG A 134 6.12 1.32 -11.03
N VAL A 135 6.08 0.08 -10.55
CA VAL A 135 7.23 -0.83 -10.65
C VAL A 135 7.61 -1.12 -12.11
N CYS A 136 6.61 -1.27 -12.99
CA CYS A 136 6.86 -1.44 -14.42
C CYS A 136 7.49 -0.20 -15.06
N ALA A 137 7.09 0.99 -14.62
CA ALA A 137 7.58 2.24 -15.17
C ALA A 137 8.93 2.68 -14.58
N GLU A 138 9.12 2.55 -13.27
CA GLU A 138 10.24 3.16 -12.53
C GLU A 138 11.43 2.19 -12.40
N VAL A 139 11.16 0.91 -12.10
CA VAL A 139 12.21 -0.11 -11.91
C VAL A 139 12.59 -0.74 -13.24
N TRP A 140 11.60 -1.24 -13.97
CA TRP A 140 11.85 -1.94 -15.24
C TRP A 140 11.92 -1.02 -16.46
N GLN A 141 11.49 0.24 -16.33
CA GLN A 141 11.43 1.25 -17.39
C GLN A 141 10.66 0.79 -18.64
N ALA A 142 9.88 -0.28 -18.52
CA ALA A 142 9.13 -0.85 -19.62
C ALA A 142 7.83 -0.09 -19.91
N LYS A 143 7.16 0.48 -18.87
CA LYS A 143 5.88 1.20 -19.01
C LYS A 143 4.80 0.41 -19.77
N ALA A 144 4.87 -0.94 -19.68
CA ALA A 144 4.03 -1.83 -20.46
C ALA A 144 2.57 -1.88 -19.99
N ILE A 145 2.31 -1.53 -18.73
CA ILE A 145 0.96 -1.48 -18.15
C ILE A 145 0.67 -0.09 -17.60
N GLY A 146 -0.61 0.26 -17.62
CA GLY A 146 -1.05 1.58 -17.16
C GLY A 146 -2.49 1.58 -16.67
N PHE A 147 -2.98 2.75 -16.29
CA PHE A 147 -4.40 2.95 -16.01
C PHE A 147 -5.13 3.25 -17.30
N VAL A 148 -6.15 2.45 -17.62
CA VAL A 148 -7.03 2.63 -18.77
C VAL A 148 -8.47 2.83 -18.31
N GLY A 149 -9.28 3.50 -19.14
CA GLY A 149 -10.66 3.83 -18.82
C GLY A 149 -10.81 4.99 -17.83
N ARG A 150 -12.06 5.31 -17.49
CA ARG A 150 -12.43 6.43 -16.62
C ARG A 150 -13.50 6.01 -15.62
N GLY A 151 -13.58 6.72 -14.49
CA GLY A 151 -14.59 6.49 -13.45
C GLY A 151 -14.68 5.04 -13.02
N LYS A 152 -15.88 4.48 -13.09
CA LYS A 152 -16.15 3.08 -12.68
C LYS A 152 -15.47 2.02 -13.57
N ASP A 153 -15.11 2.39 -14.81
CA ASP A 153 -14.48 1.49 -15.79
C ASP A 153 -12.96 1.61 -15.80
N ARG A 154 -12.39 2.43 -14.91
CA ARG A 154 -10.94 2.54 -14.75
C ARG A 154 -10.37 1.22 -14.23
N ARG A 155 -9.33 0.74 -14.89
CA ARG A 155 -8.60 -0.48 -14.55
C ARG A 155 -7.12 -0.36 -14.88
N VAL A 156 -6.35 -1.31 -14.39
CA VAL A 156 -4.97 -1.52 -14.85
C VAL A 156 -5.02 -2.51 -15.99
N ASP A 157 -4.39 -2.16 -17.11
CA ASP A 157 -4.39 -3.00 -18.31
C ASP A 157 -3.20 -2.66 -19.21
N PHE A 158 -3.00 -3.46 -20.23
CA PHE A 158 -2.10 -3.14 -21.33
C PHE A 158 -2.71 -2.08 -22.26
N PRO A 159 -1.87 -1.25 -22.92
CA PRO A 159 -2.35 -0.35 -23.96
C PRO A 159 -3.09 -1.12 -25.04
N PHE A 160 -4.28 -0.62 -25.42
CA PHE A 160 -5.15 -1.24 -26.43
C PHE A 160 -5.57 -2.68 -26.15
N GLY A 161 -5.48 -3.15 -24.89
CA GLY A 161 -5.88 -4.49 -24.48
C GLY A 161 -4.96 -5.62 -24.92
N ALA A 162 -3.80 -5.31 -25.49
CA ALA A 162 -2.81 -6.28 -25.92
C ALA A 162 -1.45 -6.05 -25.24
N ARG A 163 -0.78 -7.15 -24.89
CA ARG A 163 0.55 -7.07 -24.30
C ARG A 163 1.54 -6.52 -25.35
N PRO A 164 2.22 -5.41 -25.08
CA PRO A 164 3.19 -4.85 -26.00
C PRO A 164 4.49 -5.67 -26.00
N ASP A 165 5.22 -5.66 -27.14
CA ASP A 165 6.48 -6.41 -27.31
C ASP A 165 7.57 -5.98 -26.34
N PHE A 166 7.55 -4.73 -25.89
CA PHE A 166 8.48 -4.23 -24.88
C PHE A 166 8.17 -4.67 -23.45
N CYS A 167 7.11 -5.43 -23.22
CA CYS A 167 6.84 -6.08 -21.94
C CYS A 167 7.88 -7.18 -21.69
N LYS A 168 8.69 -7.00 -20.64
CA LYS A 168 9.78 -7.92 -20.27
C LYS A 168 9.31 -9.27 -19.68
N MET A 169 8.01 -9.46 -19.49
CA MET A 169 7.41 -10.65 -18.88
C MET A 169 8.02 -11.05 -17.53
N CYS A 170 8.55 -10.07 -16.78
CA CYS A 170 9.28 -10.28 -15.53
C CYS A 170 8.42 -10.71 -14.33
N GLY A 171 7.09 -10.67 -14.43
CA GLY A 171 6.17 -11.03 -13.32
C GLY A 171 6.04 -10.00 -12.19
N THR A 172 6.97 -9.07 -12.04
CA THR A 172 7.04 -8.15 -10.88
C THR A 172 5.75 -7.35 -10.64
N CYS A 173 4.98 -7.04 -11.69
CA CYS A 173 3.69 -6.36 -11.54
C CYS A 173 2.64 -7.22 -10.82
N VAL A 174 2.78 -8.53 -10.86
CA VAL A 174 1.94 -9.50 -10.17
C VAL A 174 2.45 -9.63 -8.73
N ASP A 175 3.74 -9.83 -8.53
CA ASP A 175 4.35 -10.06 -7.22
C ASP A 175 4.16 -8.86 -6.26
N ILE A 176 4.25 -7.63 -6.78
CA ILE A 176 4.06 -6.41 -5.98
C ILE A 176 2.59 -6.10 -5.67
N CYS A 177 1.64 -6.85 -6.28
CA CYS A 177 0.21 -6.57 -6.14
C CYS A 177 -0.32 -7.05 -4.78
N PRO A 178 -0.84 -6.16 -3.93
CA PRO A 178 -1.36 -6.57 -2.63
C PRO A 178 -2.68 -7.33 -2.72
N MET A 179 -3.27 -7.42 -3.92
CA MET A 179 -4.53 -8.11 -4.16
C MET A 179 -4.34 -9.56 -4.60
N THR A 180 -3.17 -9.88 -5.10
CA THR A 180 -2.85 -11.22 -5.58
C THR A 180 -1.81 -11.83 -4.66
N ILE A 181 -2.15 -12.96 -4.08
CA ILE A 181 -1.17 -13.92 -3.60
C ILE A 181 -0.90 -14.81 -4.81
N THR A 182 -0.06 -14.35 -5.71
CA THR A 182 0.36 -15.18 -6.83
C THR A 182 1.80 -15.60 -6.57
N PRO A 183 2.07 -16.90 -6.52
CA PRO A 183 3.43 -17.39 -6.65
C PRO A 183 4.03 -16.87 -7.96
N CYS A 184 5.34 -16.78 -8.01
CA CYS A 184 6.08 -16.28 -9.17
C CYS A 184 5.73 -17.01 -10.50
N ASN A 185 5.04 -18.12 -10.45
CA ASN A 185 4.68 -18.99 -11.57
C ASN A 185 3.21 -18.91 -12.02
N GLY A 186 2.42 -17.93 -11.54
CA GLY A 186 1.02 -17.74 -11.94
C GLY A 186 0.00 -18.02 -10.83
N PRO A 187 -1.30 -17.98 -11.13
CA PRO A 187 -2.34 -18.17 -10.14
C PRO A 187 -2.33 -19.60 -9.60
N MET A 188 -2.32 -19.74 -8.26
CA MET A 188 -2.39 -21.04 -7.59
C MET A 188 -3.74 -21.69 -7.83
N LYS A 189 -3.71 -22.97 -8.19
CA LYS A 189 -4.92 -23.79 -8.28
C LYS A 189 -5.04 -24.67 -7.02
N PRO A 190 -6.24 -24.88 -6.49
CA PRO A 190 -6.43 -25.76 -5.34
C PRO A 190 -5.85 -27.17 -5.62
N GLY A 191 -5.02 -27.66 -4.70
CA GLY A 191 -4.42 -28.99 -4.77
C GLY A 191 -3.11 -29.13 -5.53
N GLU A 192 -2.53 -28.04 -6.06
CA GLU A 192 -1.19 -28.05 -6.66
C GLU A 192 -0.14 -27.56 -5.65
N GLU A 193 1.03 -28.19 -5.63
CA GLU A 193 2.20 -27.70 -4.88
C GLU A 193 2.94 -26.64 -5.68
N TYR A 194 3.26 -25.53 -5.04
CA TYR A 194 3.96 -24.42 -5.66
C TYR A 194 5.26 -24.14 -4.95
N PHE A 195 6.28 -23.83 -5.74
CA PHE A 195 7.60 -23.40 -5.24
C PHE A 195 7.88 -21.98 -5.69
N CYS A 196 8.41 -21.16 -4.79
CA CYS A 196 8.92 -19.85 -5.17
C CYS A 196 10.19 -20.03 -6.02
N GLY A 197 10.17 -19.60 -7.28
CA GLY A 197 11.31 -19.73 -8.18
C GLY A 197 12.56 -18.93 -7.77
N GLN A 198 12.46 -18.06 -6.76
CA GLN A 198 13.60 -17.29 -6.24
C GLN A 198 14.27 -17.94 -5.03
N CYS A 199 13.55 -18.70 -4.24
CA CYS A 199 14.09 -19.28 -3.01
C CYS A 199 13.80 -20.78 -2.84
N GLU A 200 13.19 -21.41 -3.84
CA GLU A 200 12.77 -22.83 -3.83
C GLU A 200 11.92 -23.24 -2.60
N SER A 201 11.38 -22.26 -1.88
CA SER A 201 10.52 -22.54 -0.74
C SER A 201 9.17 -23.08 -1.22
N GLN A 202 8.73 -24.16 -0.59
CA GLN A 202 7.40 -24.72 -0.83
C GLN A 202 6.33 -23.76 -0.29
N LEU A 203 5.38 -23.40 -1.14
CA LEU A 203 4.22 -22.61 -0.77
C LEU A 203 3.08 -23.59 -0.47
N SER A 204 2.72 -23.77 0.80
CA SER A 204 1.57 -24.60 1.16
C SER A 204 0.30 -23.76 1.18
N MET A 205 -0.72 -24.24 0.47
CA MET A 205 -2.09 -23.72 0.59
C MET A 205 -2.79 -24.41 1.75
N ASN A 206 -2.79 -23.82 2.94
CA ASN A 206 -3.79 -24.17 3.93
C ASN A 206 -5.14 -23.60 3.51
N ALA A 207 -6.22 -24.36 3.67
CA ALA A 207 -7.57 -23.98 3.26
C ALA A 207 -8.05 -22.65 3.88
N ASP A 208 -7.47 -22.26 5.01
CA ASP A 208 -7.83 -21.03 5.72
C ASP A 208 -6.86 -19.85 5.49
N PHE A 209 -5.61 -20.09 5.10
CA PHE A 209 -4.62 -19.03 4.82
C PHE A 209 -3.52 -19.53 3.87
N PRO A 210 -3.36 -18.91 2.69
CA PRO A 210 -2.16 -19.15 1.90
C PRO A 210 -0.97 -18.57 2.67
N ASP A 211 0.02 -19.43 2.97
CA ASP A 211 1.24 -18.98 3.62
C ASP A 211 1.93 -17.94 2.75
N THR A 212 2.04 -16.73 3.27
CA THR A 212 2.87 -15.71 2.66
C THR A 212 4.31 -16.14 2.78
N CYS A 213 5.05 -16.15 1.69
CA CYS A 213 6.48 -16.41 1.71
C CYS A 213 7.16 -15.38 2.61
N VAL A 214 7.57 -15.83 3.82
CA VAL A 214 8.15 -14.97 4.88
C VAL A 214 9.59 -14.59 4.53
N SER A 215 10.20 -15.26 3.55
CA SER A 215 11.61 -15.11 3.18
C SER A 215 11.87 -14.10 2.06
N CYS A 216 10.84 -13.59 1.41
CA CYS A 216 11.00 -12.61 0.34
C CYS A 216 10.96 -11.18 0.87
N ASP A 217 12.00 -10.38 0.61
CA ASP A 217 12.07 -8.96 1.00
C ASP A 217 10.93 -8.11 0.40
N LEU A 218 10.31 -8.57 -0.67
CA LEU A 218 9.12 -7.97 -1.27
C LEU A 218 7.86 -8.13 -0.39
N GLY A 219 7.80 -9.16 0.47
CA GLY A 219 6.74 -9.39 1.45
C GLY A 219 6.88 -8.56 2.72
N LYS A 220 8.03 -7.97 2.99
CA LYS A 220 8.32 -7.22 4.22
C LYS A 220 7.70 -5.81 4.28
N GLY A 221 6.97 -5.37 3.27
CA GLY A 221 6.29 -4.07 3.24
C GLY A 221 5.18 -3.89 4.28
N PHE A 222 4.94 -4.86 5.16
CA PHE A 222 3.91 -4.83 6.21
C PHE A 222 4.49 -5.00 7.63
N GLN A 223 5.75 -4.63 7.86
CA GLN A 223 6.42 -4.82 9.16
C GLN A 223 5.92 -3.94 10.32
N CYS A 224 4.76 -3.31 10.22
CA CYS A 224 4.14 -2.65 11.38
C CYS A 224 3.62 -3.64 12.46
N GLU A 225 3.84 -4.96 12.31
CA GLU A 225 3.15 -5.98 13.08
C GLU A 225 3.90 -6.53 14.30
N ARG A 226 5.19 -6.25 14.47
CA ARG A 226 5.97 -6.96 15.51
C ARG A 226 6.33 -6.18 16.75
N GLN A 227 5.76 -5.01 16.99
CA GLN A 227 6.12 -4.21 18.16
C GLN A 227 5.02 -4.06 19.23
N HIS A 228 3.86 -4.72 19.06
CA HIS A 228 2.80 -4.69 20.08
C HIS A 228 2.19 -6.10 20.25
N ALA A 229 3.00 -7.04 20.76
CA ALA A 229 2.52 -8.21 21.50
C ALA A 229 3.02 -8.11 22.94
#